data_7774b234ee9e7de639bbbfa927a74052
#
_entry.id   7774b234ee9e7de639bbbfa927a74052
#
_cell.length_a   1.000
_cell.length_b   1.000
_cell.length_c   1.000
_cell.angle_alpha   90.00
_cell.angle_beta   90.00
_cell.angle_gamma   90.00
#
_symmetry.space_group_name_H-M   'P 1'
#
loop_
_entity.id
_entity.type
_entity.pdbx_description
1 polymer ?
#
loop_
_entity_poly.entity_id
_entity_poly.type
_entity_poly.pdbx_seq_one_letter_code
_entity_poly.pdbx_strand_id
1 'polypeptide(L)'
;MKSRYLLFFLILIYIISPCTATGDYKFRTMSPSGGFYYDGIKAIEQDKEGFIWTMMDYELYRFDGYHYKKYYPYFASMAPTKRWIFNNMASDLLGYLYVNTNNGVYRYDRNSDQFEKIYDPVSHIKVDKANNVWIRIKEKWSILNTQTGELNTPNYDGKAAGGVNTAFCIYNNDLYTFIGQKVYRFNYAKNEFVFCLTLPDSDGNIRFARAYMGKLWIFVNNSGLYK
;
A
#
# COMPACT_ATOMS: atom_id res chain seq x y z
N MET A 1 -11.93 47.68 -41.66
CA MET A 1 -10.92 47.15 -40.73
C MET A 1 -11.49 46.30 -39.59
N LYS A 2 -12.63 46.59 -39.03
CA LYS A 2 -13.22 45.85 -37.87
C LYS A 2 -13.62 44.39 -38.17
N SER A 3 -13.98 44.04 -39.39
CA SER A 3 -14.39 42.66 -39.78
C SER A 3 -13.23 41.64 -39.80
N ARG A 4 -11.97 42.09 -40.12
CA ARG A 4 -10.81 41.18 -40.19
C ARG A 4 -10.36 40.70 -38.81
N TYR A 5 -10.49 41.53 -37.78
CA TYR A 5 -10.13 41.17 -36.41
C TYR A 5 -11.16 40.23 -35.76
N LEU A 6 -12.41 40.35 -36.14
CA LEU A 6 -13.45 39.43 -35.66
C LEU A 6 -13.25 37.99 -36.17
N LEU A 7 -12.84 37.86 -37.45
CA LEU A 7 -12.52 36.56 -38.03
C LEU A 7 -11.26 35.93 -37.36
N PHE A 8 -10.26 36.74 -37.08
CA PHE A 8 -9.05 36.28 -36.39
C PHE A 8 -9.34 35.83 -34.94
N PHE A 9 -10.25 36.52 -34.26
CA PHE A 9 -10.66 36.18 -32.91
C PHE A 9 -11.48 34.88 -32.86
N LEU A 10 -12.34 34.64 -33.82
CA LEU A 10 -13.11 33.41 -33.98
C LEU A 10 -12.23 32.20 -34.31
N ILE A 11 -11.21 32.39 -35.14
CA ILE A 11 -10.22 31.33 -35.43
C ILE A 11 -9.38 31.01 -34.19
N LEU A 12 -8.98 32.02 -33.38
CA LEU A 12 -8.23 31.81 -32.15
C LEU A 12 -9.04 31.03 -31.10
N ILE A 13 -10.34 31.28 -30.98
CA ILE A 13 -11.24 30.54 -30.09
C ILE A 13 -11.37 29.09 -30.53
N TYR A 14 -11.33 28.78 -31.80
CA TYR A 14 -11.39 27.41 -32.32
C TYR A 14 -10.11 26.60 -32.03
N ILE A 15 -8.96 27.29 -31.94
CA ILE A 15 -7.65 26.64 -31.64
C ILE A 15 -7.50 26.33 -30.15
N ILE A 16 -8.26 27.03 -29.26
CA ILE A 16 -8.21 26.85 -27.81
C ILE A 16 -9.27 25.86 -27.30
N SER A 17 -9.97 25.13 -28.21
CA SER A 17 -10.82 24.04 -27.76
C SER A 17 -9.96 23.04 -27.00
N PRO A 18 -10.21 22.80 -25.70
CA PRO A 18 -9.45 21.80 -24.97
C PRO A 18 -9.70 20.46 -25.68
N CYS A 19 -8.64 19.91 -26.23
CA CYS A 19 -8.64 18.55 -26.71
C CYS A 19 -8.83 17.67 -25.45
N THR A 20 -10.09 17.39 -25.10
CA THR A 20 -10.40 16.33 -24.14
C THR A 20 -10.10 15.04 -24.86
N ALA A 21 -8.87 14.56 -24.72
CA ALA A 21 -8.52 13.20 -25.04
C ALA A 21 -9.34 12.32 -24.05
N THR A 22 -10.53 11.91 -24.46
CA THR A 22 -11.21 10.78 -23.85
C THR A 22 -10.37 9.57 -24.19
N GLY A 23 -9.41 9.25 -23.33
CA GLY A 23 -8.64 8.04 -23.46
C GLY A 23 -9.61 6.86 -23.38
N ASP A 24 -9.80 6.17 -24.50
CA ASP A 24 -10.52 4.91 -24.49
C ASP A 24 -9.75 3.91 -23.64
N TYR A 25 -10.16 3.76 -22.38
CA TYR A 25 -9.60 2.75 -21.50
C TYR A 25 -10.03 1.38 -22.02
N LYS A 26 -9.05 0.64 -22.56
CA LYS A 26 -9.27 -0.75 -22.98
C LYS A 26 -9.00 -1.65 -21.78
N PHE A 27 -10.04 -2.32 -21.32
CA PHE A 27 -9.90 -3.37 -20.29
C PHE A 27 -9.57 -4.69 -20.98
N ARG A 28 -8.53 -5.36 -20.48
CA ARG A 28 -8.17 -6.71 -20.90
C ARG A 28 -8.20 -7.61 -19.68
N THR A 29 -8.90 -8.73 -19.80
CA THR A 29 -8.84 -9.77 -18.77
C THR A 29 -7.44 -10.39 -18.76
N MET A 30 -6.83 -10.43 -17.61
CA MET A 30 -5.54 -11.07 -17.37
C MET A 30 -5.75 -12.17 -16.35
N SER A 31 -5.56 -13.41 -16.76
CA SER A 31 -5.62 -14.57 -15.87
C SER A 31 -4.60 -15.62 -16.32
N PRO A 32 -4.04 -16.42 -15.42
CA PRO A 32 -3.22 -17.57 -15.80
C PRO A 32 -4.03 -18.56 -16.64
N SER A 33 -3.35 -19.36 -17.45
CA SER A 33 -3.97 -20.47 -18.17
C SER A 33 -4.65 -21.40 -17.16
N GLY A 34 -5.96 -21.59 -17.28
CA GLY A 34 -6.77 -22.32 -16.30
C GLY A 34 -7.51 -21.44 -15.29
N GLY A 35 -7.33 -20.10 -15.35
CA GLY A 35 -7.98 -19.15 -14.45
C GLY A 35 -7.35 -19.07 -13.06
N PHE A 36 -7.90 -18.20 -12.22
CA PHE A 36 -7.59 -18.18 -10.80
C PHE A 36 -8.52 -19.14 -10.07
N TYR A 37 -7.98 -19.95 -9.18
CA TYR A 37 -8.76 -20.96 -8.46
C TYR A 37 -9.69 -20.40 -7.39
N TYR A 38 -9.46 -19.15 -6.94
CA TYR A 38 -10.22 -18.52 -5.87
C TYR A 38 -10.68 -17.12 -6.26
N ASP A 39 -11.87 -16.80 -5.88
CA ASP A 39 -12.46 -15.48 -6.09
C ASP A 39 -11.87 -14.49 -5.08
N GLY A 40 -11.15 -13.50 -5.57
CA GLY A 40 -10.72 -12.37 -4.78
C GLY A 40 -9.22 -12.16 -4.71
N ILE A 41 -8.81 -11.09 -5.40
CA ILE A 41 -7.47 -10.54 -5.30
C ILE A 41 -7.40 -9.70 -4.02
N LYS A 42 -6.51 -10.05 -3.10
CA LYS A 42 -6.27 -9.30 -1.86
C LYS A 42 -5.33 -8.12 -2.06
N ALA A 43 -4.31 -8.31 -2.87
CA ALA A 43 -3.35 -7.25 -3.17
C ALA A 43 -2.75 -7.42 -4.56
N ILE A 44 -2.36 -6.27 -5.12
CA ILE A 44 -1.58 -6.17 -6.36
C ILE A 44 -0.43 -5.22 -6.06
N GLU A 45 0.79 -5.65 -6.40
CA GLU A 45 1.99 -4.83 -6.29
C GLU A 45 2.78 -4.90 -7.60
N GLN A 46 3.45 -3.83 -7.95
CA GLN A 46 4.43 -3.82 -9.02
C GLN A 46 5.81 -3.70 -8.41
N ASP A 47 6.69 -4.64 -8.76
CA ASP A 47 8.08 -4.53 -8.36
C ASP A 47 8.86 -3.57 -9.28
N LYS A 48 10.09 -3.28 -8.92
CA LYS A 48 10.90 -2.27 -9.63
C LYS A 48 11.29 -2.69 -11.06
N GLU A 49 11.23 -3.97 -11.40
CA GLU A 49 11.44 -4.47 -12.78
C GLU A 49 10.16 -4.44 -13.61
N GLY A 50 9.05 -4.04 -13.01
CA GLY A 50 7.76 -3.93 -13.68
C GLY A 50 6.94 -5.21 -13.66
N PHE A 51 7.37 -6.28 -12.98
CA PHE A 51 6.54 -7.46 -12.78
C PHE A 51 5.35 -7.13 -11.89
N ILE A 52 4.19 -7.65 -12.25
CA ILE A 52 2.97 -7.49 -11.46
C ILE A 52 2.80 -8.73 -10.58
N TRP A 53 2.78 -8.50 -9.29
CA TRP A 53 2.49 -9.52 -8.29
C TRP A 53 1.02 -9.46 -7.88
N THR A 54 0.37 -10.60 -7.91
CA THR A 54 -1.05 -10.74 -7.55
C THR A 54 -1.17 -11.74 -6.43
N MET A 55 -1.76 -11.32 -5.33
CA MET A 55 -1.92 -12.11 -4.12
C MET A 55 -3.39 -12.42 -3.86
N MET A 56 -3.67 -13.66 -3.57
CA MET A 56 -4.96 -14.20 -3.14
C MET A 56 -4.83 -14.82 -1.75
N ASP A 57 -5.91 -15.44 -1.25
CA ASP A 57 -5.89 -16.08 0.07
C ASP A 57 -4.79 -17.14 0.22
N TYR A 58 -4.58 -17.94 -0.83
CA TYR A 58 -3.71 -19.12 -0.79
C TYR A 58 -2.71 -19.19 -1.93
N GLU A 59 -2.68 -18.17 -2.78
CA GLU A 59 -1.88 -18.18 -4.01
C GLU A 59 -1.19 -16.85 -4.21
N LEU A 60 0.03 -16.92 -4.72
CA LEU A 60 0.83 -15.78 -5.13
C LEU A 60 1.29 -16.01 -6.57
N TYR A 61 1.06 -15.03 -7.42
CA TYR A 61 1.47 -15.06 -8.82
C TYR A 61 2.33 -13.86 -9.16
N ARG A 62 3.28 -14.06 -10.05
CA ARG A 62 4.03 -13.00 -10.73
C ARG A 62 3.72 -13.03 -12.22
N PHE A 63 3.37 -11.88 -12.77
CA PHE A 63 3.10 -11.68 -14.20
C PHE A 63 4.21 -10.85 -14.82
N ASP A 64 4.78 -11.33 -15.95
CA ASP A 64 5.89 -10.71 -16.68
C ASP A 64 5.43 -9.90 -17.91
N GLY A 65 4.11 -9.74 -18.10
CA GLY A 65 3.51 -9.14 -19.29
C GLY A 65 2.95 -10.19 -20.26
N TYR A 66 3.40 -11.43 -20.17
CA TYR A 66 3.00 -12.54 -21.06
C TYR A 66 2.55 -13.77 -20.29
N HIS A 67 3.27 -14.15 -19.24
CA HIS A 67 3.07 -15.39 -18.50
C HIS A 67 2.89 -15.13 -17.02
N TYR A 68 2.12 -16.00 -16.39
CA TYR A 68 1.99 -16.07 -14.94
C TYR A 68 2.89 -17.18 -14.39
N LYS A 69 3.77 -16.83 -13.46
CA LYS A 69 4.47 -17.77 -12.63
C LYS A 69 3.79 -17.86 -11.28
N LYS A 70 3.32 -19.05 -10.93
CA LYS A 70 2.77 -19.34 -9.62
C LYS A 70 3.90 -19.62 -8.64
N TYR A 71 3.88 -18.94 -7.52
CA TYR A 71 4.72 -19.24 -6.37
C TYR A 71 3.91 -20.10 -5.43
N TYR A 72 4.03 -21.41 -5.62
CA TYR A 72 3.61 -22.37 -4.62
C TYR A 72 4.50 -22.17 -3.40
N PRO A 73 4.06 -22.64 -2.21
CA PRO A 73 4.86 -22.45 -1.01
C PRO A 73 6.22 -23.15 -1.14
N TYR A 74 7.08 -22.59 -1.97
CA TYR A 74 8.52 -22.73 -1.85
C TYR A 74 9.05 -22.11 -0.57
N PHE A 75 8.15 -21.67 0.23
CA PHE A 75 8.25 -21.56 1.67
C PHE A 75 8.37 -22.98 2.28
N ALA A 76 8.71 -23.94 1.50
CA ALA A 76 8.53 -25.38 1.67
C ALA A 76 9.64 -26.07 2.46
N SER A 77 10.24 -25.41 3.40
CA SER A 77 10.84 -26.17 4.51
C SER A 77 9.79 -26.58 5.55
N MET A 78 8.50 -26.39 5.28
CA MET A 78 7.43 -26.63 6.25
C MET A 78 6.48 -27.74 5.85
N ALA A 79 6.04 -28.49 6.87
CA ALA A 79 5.13 -29.60 6.73
C ALA A 79 3.97 -29.31 5.77
N PRO A 80 3.65 -30.23 4.83
CA PRO A 80 2.62 -30.02 3.81
C PRO A 80 1.20 -29.90 4.36
N THR A 81 1.03 -29.95 5.66
CA THR A 81 -0.26 -29.94 6.36
C THR A 81 -0.75 -28.55 6.77
N LYS A 82 0.08 -27.50 6.69
CA LYS A 82 -0.34 -26.13 7.06
C LYS A 82 -0.67 -25.33 5.81
N ARG A 83 -1.93 -24.94 5.69
CA ARG A 83 -2.38 -24.03 4.65
C ARG A 83 -1.82 -22.63 4.88
N TRP A 84 -1.13 -22.09 3.89
CA TRP A 84 -0.66 -20.72 3.91
C TRP A 84 -1.82 -19.76 3.67
N ILE A 85 -1.92 -18.72 4.47
CA ILE A 85 -2.85 -17.63 4.25
C ILE A 85 -2.01 -16.39 4.01
N PHE A 86 -2.14 -15.82 2.83
CA PHE A 86 -1.52 -14.55 2.49
C PHE A 86 -2.38 -13.41 3.03
N ASN A 87 -1.77 -12.48 3.74
CA ASN A 87 -2.48 -11.37 4.37
C ASN A 87 -2.36 -10.07 3.58
N ASN A 88 -1.15 -9.63 3.31
CA ASN A 88 -0.84 -8.49 2.47
C ASN A 88 0.62 -8.51 1.98
N MET A 89 0.94 -7.66 1.02
CA MET A 89 2.29 -7.50 0.50
C MET A 89 2.63 -6.02 0.32
N ALA A 90 3.90 -5.72 0.21
CA ALA A 90 4.43 -4.39 -0.07
C ALA A 90 5.76 -4.53 -0.80
N SER A 91 6.07 -3.59 -1.69
CA SER A 91 7.36 -3.48 -2.35
C SER A 91 8.14 -2.27 -1.83
N ASP A 92 9.46 -2.37 -1.80
CA ASP A 92 10.32 -1.28 -1.40
C ASP A 92 11.02 -0.59 -2.60
N LEU A 93 11.64 0.55 -2.34
CA LEU A 93 12.32 1.34 -3.38
C LEU A 93 13.57 0.65 -3.93
N LEU A 94 14.12 -0.34 -3.22
CA LEU A 94 15.25 -1.16 -3.67
C LEU A 94 14.78 -2.32 -4.56
N GLY A 95 13.47 -2.57 -4.62
CA GLY A 95 12.83 -3.59 -5.43
C GLY A 95 12.66 -4.93 -4.73
N TYR A 96 12.82 -4.98 -3.42
CA TYR A 96 12.40 -6.15 -2.65
C TYR A 96 10.89 -6.18 -2.51
N LEU A 97 10.32 -7.35 -2.69
CA LEU A 97 8.93 -7.63 -2.38
C LEU A 97 8.86 -8.33 -1.02
N TYR A 98 8.01 -7.83 -0.17
CA TYR A 98 7.68 -8.40 1.13
C TYR A 98 6.29 -8.98 1.11
N VAL A 99 6.15 -10.22 1.57
CA VAL A 99 4.88 -10.94 1.63
C VAL A 99 4.60 -11.34 3.08
N ASN A 100 3.49 -10.86 3.61
CA ASN A 100 3.04 -11.21 4.95
C ASN A 100 2.04 -12.35 4.89
N THR A 101 2.28 -13.37 5.69
CA THR A 101 1.48 -14.60 5.75
C THR A 101 1.12 -14.92 7.21
N ASN A 102 0.25 -15.91 7.42
CA ASN A 102 -0.04 -16.46 8.74
C ASN A 102 1.17 -17.16 9.40
N ASN A 103 2.28 -17.34 8.69
CA ASN A 103 3.48 -18.03 9.18
C ASN A 103 4.72 -17.13 9.27
N GLY A 104 4.63 -15.90 8.82
CA GLY A 104 5.72 -14.93 8.89
C GLY A 104 5.69 -13.91 7.78
N VAL A 105 6.66 -13.01 7.85
CA VAL A 105 6.99 -12.05 6.80
C VAL A 105 8.15 -12.62 6.00
N TYR A 106 7.99 -12.66 4.69
CA TYR A 106 8.97 -13.17 3.76
C TYR A 106 9.42 -12.07 2.81
N ARG A 107 10.71 -12.06 2.51
CA ARG A 107 11.31 -11.22 1.47
C ARG A 107 11.62 -12.07 0.25
N TYR A 108 11.20 -11.59 -0.92
CA TYR A 108 11.57 -12.22 -2.19
C TYR A 108 13.01 -11.89 -2.55
N ASP A 109 13.82 -12.92 -2.72
CA ASP A 109 15.16 -12.82 -3.30
C ASP A 109 15.09 -13.14 -4.78
N ARG A 110 15.40 -12.15 -5.58
CA ARG A 110 15.34 -12.24 -7.03
C ARG A 110 16.42 -13.13 -7.63
N ASN A 111 17.60 -13.16 -7.03
CA ASN A 111 18.73 -13.90 -7.57
C ASN A 111 18.51 -15.42 -7.45
N SER A 112 17.94 -15.85 -6.34
CA SER A 112 17.57 -17.24 -6.11
C SER A 112 16.15 -17.57 -6.56
N ASP A 113 15.34 -16.56 -6.92
CA ASP A 113 13.91 -16.68 -7.23
C ASP A 113 13.12 -17.38 -6.12
N GLN A 114 13.46 -17.07 -4.87
CA GLN A 114 12.89 -17.69 -3.66
C GLN A 114 12.49 -16.64 -2.63
N PHE A 115 11.75 -17.10 -1.63
CA PHE A 115 11.35 -16.29 -0.49
C PHE A 115 12.11 -16.69 0.78
N GLU A 116 12.69 -15.72 1.44
CA GLU A 116 13.38 -15.86 2.71
C GLU A 116 12.48 -15.33 3.84
N LYS A 117 12.33 -16.09 4.93
CA LYS A 117 11.62 -15.61 6.12
C LYS A 117 12.50 -14.59 6.85
N ILE A 118 11.98 -13.38 7.04
CA ILE A 118 12.70 -12.30 7.72
C ILE A 118 12.09 -11.92 9.07
N TYR A 119 10.84 -12.31 9.32
CA TYR A 119 10.17 -12.02 10.59
C TYR A 119 9.01 -12.99 10.87
N ASP A 120 8.57 -13.02 12.12
CA ASP A 120 7.39 -13.78 12.54
C ASP A 120 6.06 -13.17 12.03
N PRO A 121 4.93 -13.88 12.14
CA PRO A 121 3.66 -13.38 11.64
C PRO A 121 3.27 -12.04 12.27
N VAL A 122 2.83 -11.12 11.42
CA VAL A 122 2.36 -9.78 11.79
C VAL A 122 0.97 -9.52 11.21
N SER A 123 0.26 -8.50 11.70
CA SER A 123 -1.06 -8.19 11.15
C SER A 123 -0.97 -7.47 9.81
N HIS A 124 0.00 -6.58 9.62
CA HIS A 124 0.20 -5.82 8.38
C HIS A 124 1.67 -5.47 8.15
N ILE A 125 1.99 -5.26 6.87
CA ILE A 125 3.27 -4.72 6.42
C ILE A 125 3.03 -3.56 5.45
N LYS A 126 3.87 -2.53 5.51
CA LYS A 126 3.91 -1.40 4.56
C LYS A 126 5.32 -0.89 4.40
N VAL A 127 5.58 -0.18 3.30
CA VAL A 127 6.85 0.52 3.06
C VAL A 127 6.57 2.00 2.87
N ASP A 128 7.41 2.86 3.46
CA ASP A 128 7.29 4.30 3.33
C ASP A 128 8.28 4.91 2.31
N LYS A 129 8.21 6.23 2.11
CA LYS A 129 9.07 6.97 1.18
C LYS A 129 10.56 6.95 1.53
N ALA A 130 10.89 6.71 2.79
CA ALA A 130 12.27 6.60 3.27
C ALA A 130 12.77 5.15 3.22
N ASN A 131 12.01 4.26 2.60
CA ASN A 131 12.29 2.84 2.47
C ASN A 131 12.26 2.08 3.81
N ASN A 132 11.59 2.61 4.82
CA ASN A 132 11.36 1.89 6.04
C ASN A 132 10.29 0.82 5.83
N VAL A 133 10.58 -0.39 6.28
CA VAL A 133 9.61 -1.49 6.31
C VAL A 133 8.86 -1.44 7.63
N TRP A 134 7.61 -1.06 7.57
CA TRP A 134 6.72 -0.97 8.71
C TRP A 134 5.94 -2.25 8.90
N ILE A 135 5.92 -2.77 10.11
CA ILE A 135 5.11 -3.92 10.49
C ILE A 135 4.20 -3.57 11.67
N ARG A 136 3.03 -4.19 11.69
CA ARG A 136 2.05 -4.00 12.77
C ARG A 136 1.96 -5.23 13.63
N ILE A 137 2.34 -5.08 14.90
CA ILE A 137 2.32 -6.13 15.91
C ILE A 137 1.49 -5.64 17.11
N LYS A 138 0.51 -6.42 17.55
CA LYS A 138 -0.33 -6.10 18.71
C LYS A 138 -0.81 -4.64 18.67
N GLU A 139 -1.37 -4.24 17.55
CA GLU A 139 -1.93 -2.89 17.33
C GLU A 139 -0.93 -1.73 17.31
N LYS A 140 0.37 -2.00 17.29
CA LYS A 140 1.44 -0.98 17.19
C LYS A 140 2.19 -1.12 15.88
N TRP A 141 2.54 0.01 15.30
CA TRP A 141 3.43 0.08 14.15
C TRP A 141 4.88 0.24 14.60
N SER A 142 5.75 -0.57 14.01
CA SER A 142 7.19 -0.54 14.26
C SER A 142 7.94 -0.62 12.93
N ILE A 143 9.13 -0.05 12.89
CA ILE A 143 10.05 -0.18 11.76
C ILE A 143 10.84 -1.46 11.98
N LEU A 144 10.82 -2.33 10.99
CA LEU A 144 11.61 -3.58 10.97
C LEU A 144 12.95 -3.34 10.28
N ASN A 145 14.03 -3.63 10.97
CA ASN A 145 15.31 -3.85 10.32
C ASN A 145 15.27 -5.23 9.64
N THR A 146 15.20 -5.23 8.32
CA THR A 146 15.03 -6.47 7.53
C THR A 146 16.29 -7.35 7.46
N GLN A 147 17.41 -6.89 7.99
CA GLN A 147 18.67 -7.66 8.07
C GLN A 147 18.86 -8.29 9.44
N THR A 148 18.57 -7.54 10.52
CA THR A 148 18.79 -8.01 11.90
C THR A 148 17.54 -8.56 12.55
N GLY A 149 16.33 -8.25 12.02
CA GLY A 149 15.05 -8.56 12.66
C GLY A 149 14.70 -7.64 13.83
N GLU A 150 15.52 -6.66 14.13
CA GLU A 150 15.26 -5.71 15.22
C GLU A 150 14.11 -4.76 14.90
N LEU A 151 13.39 -4.38 15.96
CA LEU A 151 12.25 -3.47 15.86
C LEU A 151 12.57 -2.12 16.49
N ASN A 152 12.23 -1.08 15.78
CA ASN A 152 12.16 0.28 16.32
C ASN A 152 10.69 0.72 16.35
N THR A 153 10.13 0.89 17.55
CA THR A 153 8.76 1.35 17.75
C THR A 153 8.78 2.84 18.10
N PRO A 154 8.39 3.74 17.17
CA PRO A 154 8.42 5.17 17.42
C PRO A 154 7.51 5.60 18.56
N ASN A 155 7.91 6.66 19.26
CA ASN A 155 7.08 7.32 20.25
C ASN A 155 6.00 8.20 19.58
N TYR A 156 5.03 8.63 20.38
CA TYR A 156 3.99 9.58 20.01
C TYR A 156 4.10 10.81 20.94
N ASP A 157 4.48 11.97 20.40
CA ASP A 157 4.78 13.20 21.15
C ASP A 157 5.73 12.92 22.34
N GLY A 158 6.82 12.20 22.10
CA GLY A 158 7.80 11.82 23.13
C GLY A 158 7.33 10.77 24.13
N LYS A 159 6.12 10.21 23.97
CA LYS A 159 5.56 9.16 24.85
C LYS A 159 5.49 7.83 24.12
N ALA A 160 5.59 6.74 24.87
CA ALA A 160 5.37 5.41 24.30
C ALA A 160 3.99 5.30 23.67
N ALA A 161 3.90 4.58 22.54
CA ALA A 161 2.64 4.39 21.84
C ALA A 161 1.58 3.78 22.77
N GLY A 162 0.52 4.53 23.01
CA GLY A 162 -0.67 4.09 23.74
C GLY A 162 -1.86 3.99 22.78
N GLY A 163 -2.76 3.04 23.03
CA GLY A 163 -3.99 2.88 22.24
C GLY A 163 -3.81 2.04 20.98
N VAL A 164 -4.93 1.87 20.26
CA VAL A 164 -5.03 1.04 19.06
C VAL A 164 -4.78 1.89 17.83
N ASN A 165 -3.71 1.59 17.09
CA ASN A 165 -3.44 2.20 15.78
C ASN A 165 -4.23 1.45 14.71
N THR A 166 -5.33 2.01 14.26
CA THR A 166 -6.25 1.31 13.36
C THR A 166 -5.93 1.51 11.89
N ALA A 167 -5.38 2.64 11.51
CA ALA A 167 -5.07 2.97 10.13
C ALA A 167 -3.64 3.52 9.96
N PHE A 168 -3.11 3.36 8.76
CA PHE A 168 -1.78 3.80 8.38
C PHE A 168 -1.84 4.21 6.91
N CYS A 169 -1.51 5.44 6.61
CA CYS A 169 -1.67 6.02 5.29
C CYS A 169 -0.46 6.87 4.90
N ILE A 170 -0.09 6.82 3.62
CA ILE A 170 0.87 7.74 3.03
C ILE A 170 0.09 8.77 2.20
N TYR A 171 0.29 10.04 2.52
CA TYR A 171 -0.32 11.17 1.83
C TYR A 171 0.71 12.28 1.64
N ASN A 172 0.84 12.80 0.41
CA ASN A 172 1.85 13.79 0.03
C ASN A 172 3.27 13.43 0.51
N ASN A 173 3.64 12.18 0.34
CA ASN A 173 4.90 11.61 0.82
C ASN A 173 5.10 11.62 2.34
N ASP A 174 4.14 12.01 3.12
CA ASP A 174 4.18 11.90 4.58
C ASP A 174 3.38 10.70 5.07
N LEU A 175 3.85 10.14 6.17
CA LEU A 175 3.24 9.00 6.81
C LEU A 175 2.32 9.45 7.93
N TYR A 176 1.09 8.96 7.93
CA TYR A 176 0.07 9.25 8.95
C TYR A 176 -0.42 7.97 9.62
N THR A 177 -0.65 8.08 10.91
CA THR A 177 -1.32 7.04 11.71
C THR A 177 -2.38 7.66 12.61
N PHE A 178 -3.22 6.83 13.17
CA PHE A 178 -4.42 7.27 13.88
C PHE A 178 -4.55 6.51 15.21
N ILE A 179 -4.81 7.23 16.29
CA ILE A 179 -5.12 6.66 17.61
C ILE A 179 -6.45 7.26 18.08
N GLY A 180 -7.50 6.45 18.11
CA GLY A 180 -8.86 6.95 18.27
C GLY A 180 -9.16 7.97 17.19
N GLN A 181 -9.55 9.18 17.57
CA GLN A 181 -9.84 10.30 16.66
C GLN A 181 -8.62 11.19 16.35
N LYS A 182 -7.48 10.93 16.97
CA LYS A 182 -6.28 11.75 16.80
C LYS A 182 -5.47 11.29 15.59
N VAL A 183 -5.06 12.27 14.79
CA VAL A 183 -4.21 12.09 13.61
C VAL A 183 -2.78 12.48 13.97
N TYR A 184 -1.85 11.60 13.66
CA TYR A 184 -0.42 11.81 13.88
C TYR A 184 0.34 11.70 12.57
N ARG A 185 1.34 12.53 12.37
CA ARG A 185 2.28 12.49 11.25
C ARG A 185 3.65 12.04 11.74
N PHE A 186 4.30 11.17 10.96
CA PHE A 186 5.64 10.71 11.28
C PHE A 186 6.68 11.79 10.97
N ASN A 187 7.48 12.13 11.97
CA ASN A 187 8.63 13.01 11.84
C ASN A 187 9.90 12.15 11.65
N TYR A 188 10.40 12.10 10.41
CA TYR A 188 11.56 11.29 10.06
C TYR A 188 12.84 11.73 10.78
N ALA A 189 13.02 13.03 11.06
CA ALA A 189 14.21 13.54 11.72
C ALA A 189 14.28 13.16 13.21
N LYS A 190 13.13 13.06 13.87
CA LYS A 190 13.03 12.70 15.28
C LYS A 190 12.67 11.24 15.52
N ASN A 191 12.32 10.50 14.45
CA ASN A 191 11.82 9.13 14.52
C ASN A 191 10.65 8.97 15.50
N GLU A 192 9.68 9.87 15.41
CA GLU A 192 8.48 9.88 16.26
C GLU A 192 7.24 10.32 15.50
N PHE A 193 6.06 9.95 16.00
CA PHE A 193 4.78 10.46 15.54
C PHE A 193 4.41 11.74 16.30
N VAL A 194 4.15 12.82 15.57
CA VAL A 194 3.75 14.13 16.10
C VAL A 194 2.28 14.34 15.85
N PHE A 195 1.56 14.77 16.87
CA PHE A 195 0.13 15.12 16.78
C PHE A 195 -0.12 16.20 15.73
N CYS A 196 -1.16 16.04 14.94
CA CYS A 196 -1.57 16.99 13.91
C CYS A 196 -2.93 17.64 14.26
N LEU A 197 -3.93 16.81 14.47
CA LEU A 197 -5.30 17.26 14.73
C LEU A 197 -6.16 16.14 15.34
N THR A 198 -7.31 16.52 15.86
CA THR A 198 -8.38 15.60 16.25
C THR A 198 -9.51 15.72 15.23
N LEU A 199 -10.04 14.60 14.75
CA LEU A 199 -11.21 14.60 13.87
C LEU A 199 -12.43 15.09 14.65
N PRO A 200 -13.28 15.94 14.04
CA PRO A 200 -14.45 16.46 14.72
C PRO A 200 -15.48 15.34 14.97
N ASP A 201 -16.12 15.39 16.12
CA ASP A 201 -17.34 14.67 16.54
C ASP A 201 -17.58 13.28 15.92
N SER A 202 -16.56 12.43 15.95
CA SER A 202 -16.70 11.06 15.48
C SER A 202 -16.71 10.10 16.66
N ASP A 203 -17.85 9.49 16.95
CA ASP A 203 -17.98 8.45 17.99
C ASP A 203 -17.41 7.10 17.54
N GLY A 204 -16.90 7.03 16.31
CA GLY A 204 -16.46 5.79 15.68
C GLY A 204 -14.94 5.61 15.62
N ASN A 205 -14.53 4.37 15.41
CA ASN A 205 -13.15 4.03 15.11
C ASN A 205 -12.82 4.27 13.63
N ILE A 206 -11.64 4.80 13.37
CA ILE A 206 -11.13 4.94 12.00
C ILE A 206 -10.88 3.55 11.41
N ARG A 207 -11.56 3.24 10.32
CA ARG A 207 -11.46 1.95 9.63
C ARG A 207 -10.34 1.95 8.62
N PHE A 208 -10.25 3.00 7.82
CA PHE A 208 -9.17 3.18 6.87
C PHE A 208 -8.96 4.65 6.55
N ALA A 209 -7.76 4.94 6.05
CA ALA A 209 -7.41 6.21 5.46
C ALA A 209 -6.68 5.98 4.13
N ARG A 210 -6.99 6.77 3.13
CA ARG A 210 -6.35 6.69 1.80
C ARG A 210 -6.14 8.08 1.21
N ALA A 211 -5.00 8.23 0.53
CA ALA A 211 -4.74 9.38 -0.32
C ALA A 211 -5.38 9.15 -1.69
N TYR A 212 -6.16 10.12 -2.16
CA TYR A 212 -6.75 10.10 -3.49
C TYR A 212 -6.97 11.50 -4.00
N MET A 213 -6.56 11.78 -5.24
CA MET A 213 -6.68 13.11 -5.89
C MET A 213 -6.18 14.27 -5.02
N GLY A 214 -4.99 14.14 -4.43
CA GLY A 214 -4.39 15.17 -3.59
C GLY A 214 -5.12 15.45 -2.27
N LYS A 215 -5.94 14.52 -1.81
CA LYS A 215 -6.70 14.63 -0.55
C LYS A 215 -6.56 13.37 0.28
N LEU A 216 -6.59 13.54 1.60
CA LEU A 216 -6.61 12.44 2.55
C LEU A 216 -8.06 12.13 2.92
N TRP A 217 -8.53 10.97 2.53
CA TRP A 217 -9.86 10.47 2.84
C TRP A 217 -9.79 9.54 4.04
N ILE A 218 -10.60 9.81 5.06
CA ILE A 218 -10.63 9.06 6.31
C ILE A 218 -12.04 8.54 6.52
N PHE A 219 -12.20 7.22 6.56
CA PHE A 219 -13.47 6.59 6.87
C PHE A 219 -13.54 6.21 8.34
N VAL A 220 -14.57 6.73 9.01
CA VAL A 220 -14.86 6.49 10.42
C VAL A 220 -16.16 5.71 10.54
N ASN A 221 -16.16 4.63 11.32
CA ASN A 221 -17.38 3.86 11.57
C ASN A 221 -18.45 4.78 12.18
N ASN A 222 -19.67 4.58 11.75
CA ASN A 222 -20.87 5.28 12.22
C ASN A 222 -20.90 6.81 11.99
N SER A 223 -19.79 7.39 11.51
CA SER A 223 -19.68 8.85 11.29
C SER A 223 -19.44 9.22 9.81
N GLY A 224 -19.06 8.24 8.98
CA GLY A 224 -18.93 8.45 7.54
C GLY A 224 -17.52 8.79 7.04
N LEU A 225 -17.44 9.53 5.94
CA LEU A 225 -16.21 9.85 5.22
C LEU A 225 -15.81 11.30 5.44
N TYR A 226 -14.61 11.50 5.97
CA TYR A 226 -13.97 12.81 6.16
C TYR A 226 -12.92 13.06 5.09
N LYS A 227 -12.71 14.35 4.79
CA LYS A 227 -11.76 14.78 3.74
C LYS A 227 -10.89 15.92 4.28
#